data_948eb3dc8c65f8fe2784cf3fbc490187
#
_entry.id   948eb3dc8c65f8fe2784cf3fbc490187
#
_cell.length_a   1.000
_cell.length_b   1.000
_cell.length_c   1.000
_cell.angle_alpha   90.00
_cell.angle_beta   90.00
_cell.angle_gamma   90.00
#
_symmetry.space_group_name_H-M   'P 1'
#
loop_
_entity.id
_entity.type
_entity.pdbx_description
1 polymer ?
#
loop_
_entity_poly.entity_id
_entity_poly.type
_entity_poly.pdbx_seq_one_letter_code
_entity_poly.pdbx_strand_id
1 'polypeptide(L)'
;MDNIIQQITDWLKGVLVSGIMNNLTDTFSSVNDQVGQIATDVGQTPSSFLPAVFNMVKNLSESVIMPIAGIILTFIACYELIQLIISYNNLASFETWFIFKWIFKTFVAVELITNTFNITMAVFDVSQSVVMQAGGIIQGSTAINASTLETMQSTLEAMELGSLLSIFLQSFIVQFLMYVLSAIIFVIINGRMVEIYLMVSLAPIPFAIFGNKEQSMMGQNYLRSLFALGFQGFLIMVCVGIYAVLIQSVAFSTDIIASLWKVMGFSILLAFTLFKTGAVAKSVLHAH
;
A
#
# COMPACT_ATOMS: atom_id res chain seq x y z
N MET A 1 -5.20 42.58 45.01
CA MET A 1 -4.81 41.16 44.78
C MET A 1 -5.63 40.54 43.63
N ASP A 2 -6.93 40.82 43.56
CA ASP A 2 -7.83 40.24 42.54
C ASP A 2 -7.42 40.59 41.08
N ASN A 3 -6.94 41.83 40.87
CA ASN A 3 -6.51 42.23 39.53
C ASN A 3 -5.25 41.46 39.02
N ILE A 4 -4.33 41.13 39.92
CA ILE A 4 -3.11 40.34 39.53
C ILE A 4 -3.47 38.88 39.29
N ILE A 5 -4.35 38.31 40.11
CA ILE A 5 -4.86 36.94 39.91
C ILE A 5 -5.60 36.82 38.60
N GLN A 6 -6.42 37.83 38.27
CA GLN A 6 -7.14 37.90 36.99
C GLN A 6 -6.19 37.96 35.81
N GLN A 7 -5.19 38.83 35.85
CA GLN A 7 -4.15 38.95 34.79
C GLN A 7 -3.35 37.63 34.58
N ILE A 8 -3.01 36.94 35.67
CA ILE A 8 -2.33 35.65 35.57
C ILE A 8 -3.27 34.59 34.96
N THR A 9 -4.55 34.58 35.36
CA THR A 9 -5.55 33.66 34.81
C THR A 9 -5.76 33.91 33.31
N ASP A 10 -5.90 35.14 32.89
CA ASP A 10 -6.09 35.51 31.49
C ASP A 10 -4.87 35.18 30.63
N TRP A 11 -3.66 35.45 31.15
CA TRP A 11 -2.42 35.04 30.51
C TRP A 11 -2.33 33.51 30.36
N LEU A 12 -2.65 32.76 31.42
CA LEU A 12 -2.60 31.30 31.41
C LEU A 12 -3.64 30.73 30.43
N LYS A 13 -4.86 31.29 30.38
CA LYS A 13 -5.87 30.95 29.39
C LYS A 13 -5.34 31.17 27.95
N GLY A 14 -4.73 32.32 27.67
CA GLY A 14 -4.14 32.61 26.37
C GLY A 14 -3.08 31.58 25.95
N VAL A 15 -2.20 31.18 26.87
CA VAL A 15 -1.18 30.14 26.62
C VAL A 15 -1.83 28.79 26.32
N LEU A 16 -2.82 28.39 27.10
CA LEU A 16 -3.53 27.11 26.89
C LEU A 16 -4.32 27.09 25.59
N VAL A 17 -5.09 28.15 25.29
CA VAL A 17 -5.83 28.27 24.02
C VAL A 17 -4.87 28.20 22.83
N SER A 18 -3.78 28.96 22.88
CA SER A 18 -2.77 28.92 21.83
C SER A 18 -2.14 27.54 21.65
N GLY A 19 -1.81 26.86 22.76
CA GLY A 19 -1.27 25.51 22.72
C GLY A 19 -2.25 24.48 22.18
N ILE A 20 -3.54 24.56 22.57
CA ILE A 20 -4.60 23.71 22.01
C ILE A 20 -4.76 23.95 20.53
N MET A 21 -4.86 25.21 20.09
CA MET A 21 -5.02 25.54 18.67
C MET A 21 -3.85 25.06 17.82
N ASN A 22 -2.62 25.16 18.32
CA ASN A 22 -1.45 24.61 17.64
C ASN A 22 -1.55 23.08 17.50
N ASN A 23 -1.85 22.37 18.59
CA ASN A 23 -2.01 20.91 18.57
C ASN A 23 -3.12 20.46 17.61
N LEU A 24 -4.22 21.19 17.56
CA LEU A 24 -5.34 20.94 16.66
C LEU A 24 -4.92 21.15 15.20
N THR A 25 -4.31 22.31 14.90
CA THR A 25 -3.83 22.63 13.55
C THR A 25 -2.83 21.61 13.06
N ASP A 26 -1.88 21.21 13.91
CA ASP A 26 -0.88 20.18 13.59
C ASP A 26 -1.54 18.81 13.37
N THR A 27 -2.53 18.44 14.18
CA THR A 27 -3.28 17.19 14.00
C THR A 27 -4.00 17.15 12.66
N PHE A 28 -4.68 18.23 12.29
CA PHE A 28 -5.41 18.32 11.02
C PHE A 28 -4.47 18.40 9.81
N SER A 29 -3.39 19.15 9.93
CA SER A 29 -2.34 19.17 8.90
C SER A 29 -1.76 17.77 8.68
N SER A 30 -1.42 17.07 9.77
CA SER A 30 -0.94 15.68 9.72
C SER A 30 -1.92 14.74 9.02
N VAL A 31 -3.23 14.86 9.26
CA VAL A 31 -4.26 14.07 8.58
C VAL A 31 -4.24 14.32 7.07
N ASN A 32 -4.22 15.58 6.67
CA ASN A 32 -4.22 15.97 5.25
C ASN A 32 -2.93 15.53 4.55
N ASP A 33 -1.79 15.73 5.19
CA ASP A 33 -0.46 15.33 4.69
C ASP A 33 -0.37 13.81 4.53
N GLN A 34 -0.89 13.03 5.49
CA GLN A 34 -0.94 11.56 5.40
C GLN A 34 -1.76 11.09 4.19
N VAL A 35 -2.93 11.66 3.96
CA VAL A 35 -3.77 11.32 2.81
C VAL A 35 -3.04 11.61 1.50
N GLY A 36 -2.41 12.79 1.40
CA GLY A 36 -1.63 13.19 0.22
C GLY A 36 -0.41 12.31 -0.01
N GLN A 37 0.32 11.98 1.05
CA GLN A 37 1.51 11.14 0.98
C GLN A 37 1.18 9.70 0.61
N ILE A 38 0.15 9.10 1.22
CA ILE A 38 -0.32 7.76 0.87
C ILE A 38 -0.68 7.70 -0.62
N ALA A 39 -1.46 8.68 -1.11
CA ALA A 39 -1.85 8.73 -2.50
C ALA A 39 -0.65 8.84 -3.46
N THR A 40 0.35 9.65 -3.09
CA THR A 40 1.58 9.84 -3.86
C THR A 40 2.42 8.56 -3.87
N ASP A 41 2.70 7.98 -2.70
CA ASP A 41 3.60 6.83 -2.56
C ASP A 41 3.01 5.56 -3.19
N VAL A 42 1.70 5.35 -3.01
CA VAL A 42 0.99 4.20 -3.59
C VAL A 42 0.83 4.33 -5.11
N GLY A 43 0.79 5.57 -5.61
CA GLY A 43 0.75 5.90 -7.04
C GLY A 43 2.09 5.78 -7.76
N GLN A 44 3.21 5.54 -7.06
CA GLN A 44 4.52 5.36 -7.69
C GLN A 44 4.71 3.95 -8.24
N THR A 45 5.44 3.84 -9.36
CA THR A 45 5.92 2.54 -9.86
C THR A 45 7.06 2.02 -8.99
N PRO A 46 7.32 0.70 -8.96
CA PRO A 46 8.50 0.16 -8.28
C PRO A 46 9.82 0.77 -8.78
N SER A 47 9.90 1.15 -10.07
CA SER A 47 11.08 1.78 -10.66
C SER A 47 11.30 3.22 -10.18
N SER A 48 10.23 3.98 -9.88
CA SER A 48 10.31 5.37 -9.46
C SER A 48 10.40 5.55 -7.94
N PHE A 49 9.90 4.60 -7.17
CA PHE A 49 9.84 4.67 -5.72
C PHE A 49 11.24 4.64 -5.08
N LEU A 50 12.04 3.62 -5.39
CA LEU A 50 13.44 3.48 -4.95
C LEU A 50 14.32 2.97 -6.10
N PRO A 51 14.80 3.84 -7.01
CA PRO A 51 15.54 3.45 -8.21
C PRO A 51 16.79 2.61 -7.94
N ALA A 52 17.51 2.88 -6.83
CA ALA A 52 18.69 2.12 -6.44
C ALA A 52 18.34 0.68 -6.06
N VAL A 53 17.27 0.49 -5.27
CA VAL A 53 16.78 -0.85 -4.88
C VAL A 53 16.24 -1.59 -6.10
N PHE A 54 15.47 -0.90 -6.93
CA PHE A 54 14.95 -1.45 -8.19
C PHE A 54 16.06 -2.02 -9.07
N ASN A 55 17.12 -1.25 -9.32
CA ASN A 55 18.26 -1.69 -10.15
C ASN A 55 19.01 -2.87 -9.52
N MET A 56 19.19 -2.86 -8.19
CA MET A 56 19.78 -3.99 -7.47
C MET A 56 18.94 -5.26 -7.63
N VAL A 57 17.63 -5.16 -7.42
CA VAL A 57 16.68 -6.29 -7.54
C VAL A 57 16.65 -6.81 -8.98
N LYS A 58 16.63 -5.91 -9.96
CA LYS A 58 16.72 -6.28 -11.38
C LYS A 58 18.00 -7.08 -11.67
N ASN A 59 19.14 -6.58 -11.25
CA ASN A 59 20.42 -7.27 -11.46
C ASN A 59 20.46 -8.63 -10.77
N LEU A 60 19.91 -8.76 -9.54
CA LEU A 60 19.82 -10.04 -8.85
C LEU A 60 18.90 -11.02 -9.60
N SER A 61 17.75 -10.56 -10.06
CA SER A 61 16.82 -11.38 -10.83
C SER A 61 17.45 -11.88 -12.14
N GLU A 62 18.10 -11.00 -12.90
CA GLU A 62 18.65 -11.31 -14.21
C GLU A 62 19.98 -12.09 -14.13
N SER A 63 20.86 -11.76 -13.18
CA SER A 63 22.20 -12.35 -13.12
C SER A 63 22.29 -13.61 -12.24
N VAL A 64 21.42 -13.76 -11.25
CA VAL A 64 21.49 -14.88 -10.30
C VAL A 64 20.31 -15.83 -10.47
N ILE A 65 19.08 -15.30 -10.47
CA ILE A 65 17.88 -16.14 -10.43
C ILE A 65 17.53 -16.68 -11.83
N MET A 66 17.67 -15.88 -12.88
CA MET A 66 17.38 -16.30 -14.26
C MET A 66 18.23 -17.51 -14.72
N PRO A 67 19.53 -17.61 -14.45
CA PRO A 67 20.30 -18.82 -14.75
C PRO A 67 19.76 -20.07 -14.03
N ILE A 68 19.36 -19.94 -12.76
CA ILE A 68 18.76 -21.04 -11.98
C ILE A 68 17.43 -21.46 -12.63
N ALA A 69 16.58 -20.49 -13.00
CA ALA A 69 15.33 -20.74 -13.70
C ALA A 69 15.56 -21.46 -15.05
N GLY A 70 16.64 -21.09 -15.78
CA GLY A 70 17.05 -21.77 -17.00
C GLY A 70 17.42 -23.24 -16.78
N ILE A 71 18.14 -23.55 -15.71
CA ILE A 71 18.44 -24.95 -15.32
C ILE A 71 17.14 -25.72 -15.02
N ILE A 72 16.25 -25.13 -14.22
CA ILE A 72 14.94 -25.72 -13.90
C ILE A 72 14.13 -25.99 -15.17
N LEU A 73 14.04 -25.01 -16.08
CA LEU A 73 13.35 -25.20 -17.36
C LEU A 73 13.98 -26.32 -18.20
N THR A 74 15.30 -26.42 -18.22
CA THR A 74 16.01 -27.48 -18.96
C THR A 74 15.63 -28.85 -18.43
N PHE A 75 15.61 -29.04 -17.10
CA PHE A 75 15.17 -30.28 -16.49
C PHE A 75 13.71 -30.61 -16.83
N ILE A 76 12.81 -29.63 -16.75
CA ILE A 76 11.41 -29.80 -17.09
C ILE A 76 11.23 -30.17 -18.57
N ALA A 77 11.92 -29.47 -19.47
CA ALA A 77 11.86 -29.74 -20.90
C ALA A 77 12.37 -31.15 -21.26
N CYS A 78 13.49 -31.58 -20.67
CA CYS A 78 14.01 -32.95 -20.85
C CYS A 78 13.02 -33.98 -20.29
N TYR A 79 12.48 -33.78 -19.10
CA TYR A 79 11.49 -34.70 -18.51
C TYR A 79 10.24 -34.83 -19.37
N GLU A 80 9.69 -33.72 -19.85
CA GLU A 80 8.54 -33.73 -20.75
C GLU A 80 8.81 -34.41 -22.09
N LEU A 81 10.03 -34.23 -22.65
CA LEU A 81 10.44 -34.91 -23.86
C LEU A 81 10.51 -36.44 -23.64
N ILE A 82 11.10 -36.89 -22.53
CA ILE A 82 11.15 -38.30 -22.16
C ILE A 82 9.73 -38.88 -21.99
N GLN A 83 8.86 -38.18 -21.28
CA GLN A 83 7.45 -38.58 -21.12
C GLN A 83 6.71 -38.67 -22.45
N LEU A 84 6.94 -37.72 -23.34
CA LEU A 84 6.37 -37.72 -24.68
C LEU A 84 6.82 -38.96 -25.47
N ILE A 85 8.08 -39.31 -25.42
CA ILE A 85 8.63 -40.50 -26.09
C ILE A 85 8.03 -41.81 -25.50
N ILE A 86 7.99 -41.91 -24.15
CA ILE A 86 7.49 -43.11 -23.47
C ILE A 86 5.97 -43.31 -23.68
N SER A 87 5.21 -42.23 -23.79
CA SER A 87 3.76 -42.30 -23.98
C SER A 87 3.34 -42.94 -25.30
N TYR A 88 4.26 -43.03 -26.26
CA TYR A 88 4.02 -43.73 -27.55
C TYR A 88 4.66 -45.13 -27.55
N ASN A 89 3.87 -46.15 -27.25
CA ASN A 89 4.30 -47.55 -27.24
C ASN A 89 4.75 -48.06 -28.61
N ASN A 90 4.50 -47.34 -29.69
CA ASN A 90 4.91 -47.69 -31.04
C ASN A 90 5.50 -46.47 -31.74
N LEU A 91 6.83 -46.48 -32.00
CA LEU A 91 7.55 -45.44 -32.68
C LEU A 91 7.04 -45.14 -34.11
N ALA A 92 6.34 -46.13 -34.72
CA ALA A 92 5.73 -45.98 -36.04
C ALA A 92 4.50 -45.04 -36.07
N SER A 93 3.90 -44.79 -34.92
CA SER A 93 2.76 -43.84 -34.74
C SER A 93 3.18 -42.46 -34.21
N PHE A 94 4.49 -42.21 -34.09
CA PHE A 94 5.02 -40.98 -33.58
C PHE A 94 4.97 -39.88 -34.67
N GLU A 95 4.03 -38.96 -34.52
CA GLU A 95 3.90 -37.85 -35.47
C GLU A 95 4.88 -36.73 -35.12
N THR A 96 5.58 -36.24 -36.15
CA THR A 96 6.53 -35.08 -36.06
C THR A 96 5.86 -33.85 -35.40
N TRP A 97 4.55 -33.76 -35.49
CA TRP A 97 3.74 -32.69 -34.88
C TRP A 97 3.90 -32.57 -33.37
N PHE A 98 4.10 -33.68 -32.67
CA PHE A 98 4.29 -33.66 -31.21
C PHE A 98 5.63 -33.08 -30.80
N ILE A 99 6.70 -33.33 -31.57
CA ILE A 99 8.00 -32.70 -31.37
C ILE A 99 7.88 -31.19 -31.60
N PHE A 100 7.17 -30.80 -32.68
CA PHE A 100 6.98 -29.39 -32.95
C PHE A 100 6.27 -28.67 -31.80
N LYS A 101 5.20 -29.25 -31.28
CA LYS A 101 4.49 -28.71 -30.10
C LYS A 101 5.42 -28.54 -28.89
N TRP A 102 6.27 -29.55 -28.62
CA TRP A 102 7.23 -29.50 -27.51
C TRP A 102 8.27 -28.39 -27.73
N ILE A 103 8.86 -28.29 -28.93
CA ILE A 103 9.81 -27.24 -29.29
C ILE A 103 9.17 -25.85 -29.12
N PHE A 104 7.97 -25.66 -29.66
CA PHE A 104 7.26 -24.39 -29.58
C PHE A 104 6.97 -24.01 -28.12
N LYS A 105 6.50 -24.96 -27.30
CA LYS A 105 6.24 -24.76 -25.88
C LYS A 105 7.52 -24.37 -25.13
N THR A 106 8.62 -25.05 -25.38
CA THR A 106 9.92 -24.75 -24.78
C THR A 106 10.43 -23.39 -25.19
N PHE A 107 10.28 -23.02 -26.47
CA PHE A 107 10.65 -21.70 -26.97
C PHE A 107 9.84 -20.60 -26.24
N VAL A 108 8.51 -20.75 -26.15
CA VAL A 108 7.67 -19.78 -25.43
C VAL A 108 8.07 -19.68 -23.94
N ALA A 109 8.42 -20.80 -23.30
CA ALA A 109 8.89 -20.80 -21.92
C ALA A 109 10.22 -20.07 -21.75
N VAL A 110 11.17 -20.22 -22.69
CA VAL A 110 12.43 -19.47 -22.70
C VAL A 110 12.15 -17.97 -22.85
N GLU A 111 11.29 -17.56 -23.79
CA GLU A 111 10.91 -16.16 -23.97
C GLU A 111 10.26 -15.56 -22.73
N LEU A 112 9.39 -16.31 -22.05
CA LEU A 112 8.78 -15.88 -20.81
C LEU A 112 9.81 -15.66 -19.71
N ILE A 113 10.78 -16.57 -19.53
CA ILE A 113 11.83 -16.44 -18.52
C ILE A 113 12.72 -15.24 -18.81
N THR A 114 13.16 -15.11 -20.08
CA THR A 114 14.07 -14.03 -20.49
C THR A 114 13.42 -12.65 -20.30
N ASN A 115 12.11 -12.55 -20.49
CA ASN A 115 11.36 -11.30 -20.36
C ASN A 115 10.60 -11.18 -19.02
N THR A 116 10.86 -12.07 -18.06
CA THR A 116 10.11 -12.14 -16.79
C THR A 116 10.07 -10.81 -16.07
N PHE A 117 11.21 -10.11 -15.99
CA PHE A 117 11.29 -8.83 -15.30
C PHE A 117 10.38 -7.78 -15.94
N ASN A 118 10.39 -7.67 -17.25
CA ASN A 118 9.54 -6.74 -18.00
C ASN A 118 8.05 -7.10 -17.87
N ILE A 119 7.72 -8.39 -17.90
CA ILE A 119 6.33 -8.88 -17.74
C ILE A 119 5.80 -8.55 -16.34
N THR A 120 6.61 -8.78 -15.30
CA THR A 120 6.21 -8.47 -13.93
C THR A 120 6.07 -6.97 -13.70
N MET A 121 6.94 -6.15 -14.28
CA MET A 121 6.81 -4.69 -14.21
C MET A 121 5.56 -4.19 -14.92
N ALA A 122 5.21 -4.74 -16.08
CA ALA A 122 3.98 -4.36 -16.78
C ALA A 122 2.71 -4.57 -15.94
N VAL A 123 2.68 -5.59 -15.07
CA VAL A 123 1.56 -5.78 -14.11
C VAL A 123 1.45 -4.60 -13.15
N PHE A 124 2.58 -4.10 -12.65
CA PHE A 124 2.59 -2.95 -11.74
C PHE A 124 2.29 -1.64 -12.45
N ASP A 125 2.71 -1.45 -13.70
CA ASP A 125 2.39 -0.27 -14.50
C ASP A 125 0.88 -0.17 -14.76
N VAL A 126 0.22 -1.29 -15.09
CA VAL A 126 -1.25 -1.35 -15.22
C VAL A 126 -1.92 -1.05 -13.88
N SER A 127 -1.43 -1.66 -12.80
CA SER A 127 -1.99 -1.43 -11.45
C SER A 127 -1.84 0.02 -11.02
N GLN A 128 -0.72 0.66 -11.34
CA GLN A 128 -0.50 2.09 -11.08
C GLN A 128 -1.51 2.96 -11.83
N SER A 129 -1.76 2.67 -13.10
CA SER A 129 -2.77 3.40 -13.89
C SER A 129 -4.15 3.37 -13.21
N VAL A 130 -4.54 2.21 -12.64
CA VAL A 130 -5.79 2.06 -11.88
C VAL A 130 -5.74 2.88 -10.59
N VAL A 131 -4.62 2.87 -9.87
CA VAL A 131 -4.42 3.66 -8.63
C VAL A 131 -4.53 5.16 -8.92
N MET A 132 -3.89 5.65 -9.98
CA MET A 132 -3.95 7.06 -10.35
C MET A 132 -5.37 7.51 -10.74
N GLN A 133 -6.10 6.68 -11.49
CA GLN A 133 -7.51 6.95 -11.83
C GLN A 133 -8.39 6.99 -10.58
N ALA A 134 -8.20 6.07 -9.64
CA ALA A 134 -8.89 6.08 -8.36
C ALA A 134 -8.56 7.34 -7.54
N GLY A 135 -7.29 7.74 -7.50
CA GLY A 135 -6.83 8.97 -6.86
C GLY A 135 -7.53 10.21 -7.39
N GLY A 136 -7.70 10.31 -8.72
CA GLY A 136 -8.41 11.40 -9.37
C GLY A 136 -9.90 11.51 -8.98
N ILE A 137 -10.55 10.39 -8.66
CA ILE A 137 -11.94 10.35 -8.19
C ILE A 137 -12.04 10.72 -6.70
N ILE A 138 -11.03 10.33 -5.90
CA ILE A 138 -10.99 10.46 -4.43
C ILE A 138 -10.50 11.86 -4.00
N GLN A 139 -10.22 12.80 -4.89
CA GLN A 139 -9.78 14.17 -4.55
C GLN A 139 -10.83 14.91 -3.68
N GLY A 140 -11.01 14.41 -2.47
CA GLY A 140 -11.72 15.08 -1.39
C GLY A 140 -10.70 15.72 -0.45
N SER A 141 -10.65 17.03 -0.42
CA SER A 141 -9.86 17.75 0.54
C SER A 141 -10.29 17.37 1.97
N THR A 142 -9.38 16.82 2.77
CA THR A 142 -9.56 16.68 4.22
C THR A 142 -9.29 17.99 4.95
N ALA A 143 -9.02 19.07 4.22
CA ALA A 143 -8.73 20.38 4.78
C ALA A 143 -9.93 20.92 5.56
N ILE A 144 -9.69 21.31 6.81
CA ILE A 144 -10.66 21.99 7.64
C ILE A 144 -10.72 23.45 7.22
N ASN A 145 -11.93 23.97 7.08
CA ASN A 145 -12.14 25.37 6.68
C ASN A 145 -11.63 26.33 7.78
N ALA A 146 -11.06 27.47 7.37
CA ALA A 146 -10.59 28.50 8.29
C ALA A 146 -11.69 28.96 9.26
N SER A 147 -12.93 29.07 8.78
CA SER A 147 -14.10 29.40 9.62
C SER A 147 -14.36 28.40 10.75
N THR A 148 -14.02 27.14 10.57
CA THR A 148 -14.14 26.11 11.61
C THR A 148 -13.08 26.33 12.69
N LEU A 149 -11.84 26.66 12.33
CA LEU A 149 -10.77 26.97 13.28
C LEU A 149 -11.07 28.24 14.10
N GLU A 150 -11.60 29.29 13.46
CA GLU A 150 -12.05 30.50 14.16
C GLU A 150 -13.17 30.20 15.16
N THR A 151 -14.14 29.36 14.79
CA THR A 151 -15.22 28.94 15.69
C THR A 151 -14.68 28.13 16.87
N MET A 152 -13.71 27.24 16.63
CA MET A 152 -13.06 26.47 17.70
C MET A 152 -12.29 27.39 18.65
N GLN A 153 -11.54 28.37 18.13
CA GLN A 153 -10.81 29.32 18.96
C GLN A 153 -11.76 30.13 19.84
N SER A 154 -12.83 30.69 19.29
CA SER A 154 -13.82 31.47 20.07
C SER A 154 -14.51 30.62 21.14
N THR A 155 -14.76 29.35 20.87
CA THR A 155 -15.31 28.41 21.83
C THR A 155 -14.34 28.14 22.98
N LEU A 156 -13.05 27.94 22.69
CA LEU A 156 -12.01 27.71 23.68
C LEU A 156 -11.81 28.95 24.58
N GLU A 157 -11.80 30.15 24.00
CA GLU A 157 -11.65 31.41 24.76
C GLU A 157 -12.77 31.62 25.79
N ALA A 158 -13.98 31.10 25.51
CA ALA A 158 -15.13 31.18 26.40
C ALA A 158 -15.09 30.16 27.56
N MET A 159 -14.19 29.16 27.52
CA MET A 159 -14.12 28.10 28.50
C MET A 159 -13.40 28.50 29.81
N GLU A 160 -13.69 27.77 30.88
CA GLU A 160 -12.98 27.91 32.17
C GLU A 160 -11.57 27.26 32.10
N LEU A 161 -10.66 27.76 32.96
CA LEU A 161 -9.26 27.34 32.99
C LEU A 161 -9.09 25.81 33.21
N GLY A 162 -9.94 25.23 34.09
CA GLY A 162 -9.90 23.78 34.34
C GLY A 162 -10.25 22.93 33.12
N SER A 163 -11.25 23.35 32.35
CA SER A 163 -11.63 22.72 31.09
C SER A 163 -10.56 22.84 30.03
N LEU A 164 -9.95 24.03 29.91
CA LEU A 164 -8.84 24.28 28.97
C LEU A 164 -7.62 23.38 29.28
N LEU A 165 -7.26 23.21 30.54
CA LEU A 165 -6.16 22.33 30.92
C LEU A 165 -6.46 20.87 30.54
N SER A 166 -7.69 20.41 30.77
CA SER A 166 -8.12 19.07 30.35
C SER A 166 -8.03 18.88 28.84
N ILE A 167 -8.53 19.86 28.05
CA ILE A 167 -8.46 19.82 26.58
C ILE A 167 -7.02 19.86 26.10
N PHE A 168 -6.16 20.68 26.71
CA PHE A 168 -4.74 20.77 26.35
C PHE A 168 -4.04 19.42 26.50
N LEU A 169 -4.23 18.75 27.65
CA LEU A 169 -3.64 17.41 27.87
C LEU A 169 -4.17 16.38 26.88
N GLN A 170 -5.48 16.40 26.59
CA GLN A 170 -6.08 15.47 25.63
C GLN A 170 -5.61 15.76 24.18
N SER A 171 -5.50 17.02 23.78
CA SER A 171 -5.00 17.38 22.44
C SER A 171 -3.56 16.94 22.25
N PHE A 172 -2.72 17.05 23.27
CA PHE A 172 -1.35 16.56 23.25
C PHE A 172 -1.28 15.03 23.09
N ILE A 173 -2.14 14.28 23.81
CA ILE A 173 -2.19 12.82 23.65
C ILE A 173 -2.64 12.45 22.24
N VAL A 174 -3.66 13.10 21.70
CA VAL A 174 -4.14 12.84 20.33
C VAL A 174 -3.03 13.14 19.32
N GLN A 175 -2.34 14.25 19.44
CA GLN A 175 -1.22 14.61 18.55
C GLN A 175 -0.11 13.56 18.60
N PHE A 176 0.30 13.12 19.80
CA PHE A 176 1.30 12.07 19.96
C PHE A 176 0.87 10.76 19.27
N LEU A 177 -0.38 10.34 19.47
CA LEU A 177 -0.93 9.14 18.82
C LEU A 177 -0.97 9.29 17.29
N MET A 178 -1.25 10.48 16.77
CA MET A 178 -1.21 10.72 15.33
C MET A 178 0.20 10.54 14.74
N TYR A 179 1.26 10.96 15.45
CA TYR A 179 2.64 10.67 15.02
C TYR A 179 2.94 9.17 14.98
N VAL A 180 2.48 8.41 15.99
CA VAL A 180 2.62 6.95 16.01
C VAL A 180 1.88 6.30 14.85
N LEU A 181 0.66 6.73 14.55
CA LEU A 181 -0.13 6.23 13.42
C LEU A 181 0.53 6.57 12.08
N SER A 182 1.09 7.76 11.94
CA SER A 182 1.86 8.16 10.74
C SER A 182 3.04 7.21 10.50
N ALA A 183 3.80 6.88 11.54
CA ALA A 183 4.89 5.92 11.43
C ALA A 183 4.39 4.50 11.04
N ILE A 184 3.27 4.06 11.57
CA ILE A 184 2.64 2.78 11.21
C ILE A 184 2.25 2.76 9.74
N ILE A 185 1.59 3.81 9.25
CA ILE A 185 1.17 3.94 7.85
C ILE A 185 2.39 3.93 6.92
N PHE A 186 3.45 4.67 7.28
CA PHE A 186 4.72 4.66 6.56
C PHE A 186 5.28 3.23 6.42
N VAL A 187 5.30 2.46 7.50
CA VAL A 187 5.78 1.06 7.48
C VAL A 187 4.92 0.17 6.58
N ILE A 188 3.59 0.36 6.57
CA ILE A 188 2.68 -0.43 5.72
C ILE A 188 2.97 -0.18 4.23
N ILE A 189 3.10 1.09 3.83
CA ILE A 189 3.30 1.46 2.43
C ILE A 189 4.67 1.03 1.93
N ASN A 190 5.72 1.31 2.71
CA ASN A 190 7.07 0.88 2.36
C ASN A 190 7.20 -0.66 2.39
N GLY A 191 6.56 -1.32 3.35
CA GLY A 191 6.52 -2.78 3.46
C GLY A 191 5.90 -3.43 2.21
N ARG A 192 4.82 -2.87 1.67
CA ARG A 192 4.23 -3.31 0.39
C ARG A 192 5.26 -3.21 -0.74
N MET A 193 5.99 -2.11 -0.85
CA MET A 193 6.99 -1.93 -1.91
C MET A 193 8.14 -2.93 -1.78
N VAL A 194 8.60 -3.21 -0.55
CA VAL A 194 9.59 -4.25 -0.28
C VAL A 194 9.06 -5.64 -0.69
N GLU A 195 7.79 -5.96 -0.38
CA GLU A 195 7.15 -7.22 -0.81
C GLU A 195 7.13 -7.35 -2.33
N ILE A 196 6.83 -6.27 -3.05
CA ILE A 196 6.89 -6.22 -4.53
C ILE A 196 8.32 -6.54 -5.02
N TYR A 197 9.34 -5.89 -4.47
CA TYR A 197 10.73 -6.15 -4.87
C TYR A 197 11.16 -7.60 -4.61
N LEU A 198 10.77 -8.17 -3.46
CA LEU A 198 11.06 -9.57 -3.14
C LEU A 198 10.37 -10.52 -4.13
N MET A 199 9.10 -10.29 -4.42
CA MET A 199 8.36 -11.11 -5.38
C MET A 199 8.96 -11.05 -6.79
N VAL A 200 9.30 -9.84 -7.25
CA VAL A 200 9.88 -9.64 -8.58
C VAL A 200 11.29 -10.23 -8.69
N SER A 201 12.09 -10.20 -7.62
CA SER A 201 13.43 -10.78 -7.64
C SER A 201 13.44 -12.29 -7.95
N LEU A 202 12.41 -13.02 -7.48
CA LEU A 202 12.28 -14.47 -7.65
C LEU A 202 11.44 -14.88 -8.87
N ALA A 203 10.90 -13.93 -9.60
CA ALA A 203 9.95 -14.14 -10.69
C ALA A 203 10.40 -15.17 -11.74
N PRO A 204 11.69 -15.28 -12.18
CA PRO A 204 12.09 -16.25 -13.19
C PRO A 204 11.77 -17.70 -12.81
N ILE A 205 11.81 -18.08 -11.53
CA ILE A 205 11.56 -19.46 -11.09
C ILE A 205 10.12 -19.90 -11.35
N PRO A 206 9.06 -19.20 -10.85
CA PRO A 206 7.68 -19.55 -11.17
C PRO A 206 7.37 -19.53 -12.68
N PHE A 207 8.00 -18.63 -13.44
CA PHE A 207 7.84 -18.61 -14.89
C PHE A 207 8.48 -19.82 -15.60
N ALA A 208 9.60 -20.34 -15.09
CA ALA A 208 10.20 -21.55 -15.60
C ALA A 208 9.26 -22.78 -15.47
N ILE A 209 8.48 -22.80 -14.41
CA ILE A 209 7.58 -23.92 -14.08
C ILE A 209 6.22 -23.76 -14.75
N PHE A 210 5.83 -22.55 -15.14
CA PHE A 210 4.50 -22.21 -15.65
C PHE A 210 4.04 -23.08 -16.84
N GLY A 211 4.97 -23.46 -17.70
CA GLY A 211 4.68 -24.29 -18.86
C GLY A 211 4.41 -25.77 -18.55
N ASN A 212 4.76 -26.29 -17.37
CA ASN A 212 4.61 -27.69 -17.04
C ASN A 212 3.19 -27.98 -16.56
N LYS A 213 2.52 -29.01 -17.12
CA LYS A 213 1.13 -29.37 -16.78
C LYS A 213 0.97 -29.77 -15.31
N GLU A 214 1.94 -30.47 -14.73
CA GLU A 214 1.87 -31.00 -13.36
C GLU A 214 2.15 -29.90 -12.32
N GLN A 215 2.97 -28.91 -12.67
CA GLN A 215 3.44 -27.84 -11.76
C GLN A 215 2.91 -26.45 -12.12
N SER A 216 2.09 -26.32 -13.15
CA SER A 216 1.55 -25.02 -13.62
C SER A 216 0.80 -24.23 -12.54
N MET A 217 0.25 -24.93 -11.54
CA MET A 217 -0.46 -24.30 -10.42
C MET A 217 0.45 -23.36 -9.63
N MET A 218 1.75 -23.68 -9.47
CA MET A 218 2.72 -22.82 -8.78
C MET A 218 2.94 -21.51 -9.55
N GLY A 219 3.14 -21.58 -10.86
CA GLY A 219 3.27 -20.40 -11.72
C GLY A 219 1.99 -19.55 -11.74
N GLN A 220 0.81 -20.18 -11.80
CA GLN A 220 -0.49 -19.49 -11.74
C GLN A 220 -0.69 -18.79 -10.39
N ASN A 221 -0.38 -19.44 -9.28
CA ASN A 221 -0.48 -18.83 -7.95
C ASN A 221 0.48 -17.65 -7.80
N TYR A 222 1.68 -17.75 -8.38
CA TYR A 222 2.61 -16.62 -8.41
C TYR A 222 2.03 -15.42 -9.17
N LEU A 223 1.47 -15.62 -10.37
CA LEU A 223 0.82 -14.54 -11.11
C LEU A 223 -0.36 -13.93 -10.35
N ARG A 224 -1.20 -14.75 -9.73
CA ARG A 224 -2.29 -14.27 -8.88
C ARG A 224 -1.77 -13.41 -7.73
N SER A 225 -0.69 -13.85 -7.07
CA SER A 225 -0.04 -13.08 -5.99
C SER A 225 0.53 -11.77 -6.48
N LEU A 226 1.13 -11.75 -7.68
CA LEU A 226 1.65 -10.54 -8.31
C LEU A 226 0.53 -9.53 -8.61
N PHE A 227 -0.57 -9.99 -9.20
CA PHE A 227 -1.75 -9.16 -9.41
C PHE A 227 -2.35 -8.68 -8.08
N ALA A 228 -2.39 -9.53 -7.05
CA ALA A 228 -2.90 -9.15 -5.73
C ALA A 228 -2.08 -7.99 -5.14
N LEU A 229 -0.76 -8.03 -5.22
CA LEU A 229 0.12 -6.94 -4.79
C LEU A 229 -0.10 -5.66 -5.61
N GLY A 230 -0.30 -5.78 -6.92
CA GLY A 230 -0.66 -4.66 -7.77
C GLY A 230 -1.97 -4.00 -7.32
N PHE A 231 -3.05 -4.79 -7.24
CA PHE A 231 -4.38 -4.31 -6.85
C PHE A 231 -4.48 -3.88 -5.38
N GLN A 232 -3.59 -4.32 -4.50
CA GLN A 232 -3.50 -3.80 -3.14
C GLN A 232 -3.39 -2.28 -3.11
N GLY A 233 -2.65 -1.67 -4.06
CA GLY A 233 -2.56 -0.21 -4.18
C GLY A 233 -3.92 0.44 -4.40
N PHE A 234 -4.76 -0.12 -5.27
CA PHE A 234 -6.14 0.34 -5.47
C PHE A 234 -6.97 0.26 -4.17
N LEU A 235 -6.88 -0.86 -3.44
CA LEU A 235 -7.59 -1.01 -2.16
C LEU A 235 -7.12 0.00 -1.12
N ILE A 236 -5.82 0.30 -1.07
CA ILE A 236 -5.28 1.37 -0.22
C ILE A 236 -5.93 2.71 -0.57
N MET A 237 -6.03 3.06 -1.87
CA MET A 237 -6.69 4.29 -2.30
C MET A 237 -8.17 4.33 -1.91
N VAL A 238 -8.89 3.21 -2.02
CA VAL A 238 -10.28 3.12 -1.55
C VAL A 238 -10.37 3.38 -0.04
N CYS A 239 -9.48 2.79 0.77
CA CYS A 239 -9.44 3.04 2.22
C CYS A 239 -9.18 4.52 2.53
N VAL A 240 -8.27 5.16 1.80
CA VAL A 240 -7.96 6.59 1.95
C VAL A 240 -9.18 7.46 1.58
N GLY A 241 -9.88 7.10 0.50
CA GLY A 241 -11.12 7.80 0.09
C GLY A 241 -12.22 7.70 1.14
N ILE A 242 -12.45 6.51 1.69
CA ILE A 242 -13.40 6.30 2.80
C ILE A 242 -13.00 7.15 4.01
N TYR A 243 -11.72 7.13 4.37
CA TYR A 243 -11.18 7.91 5.47
C TYR A 243 -11.40 9.42 5.27
N ALA A 244 -11.12 9.96 4.07
CA ALA A 244 -11.35 11.36 3.75
C ALA A 244 -12.81 11.77 3.96
N VAL A 245 -13.78 10.95 3.53
CA VAL A 245 -15.21 11.18 3.74
C VAL A 245 -15.59 11.11 5.22
N LEU A 246 -15.02 10.16 5.97
CA LEU A 246 -15.26 10.04 7.41
C LEU A 246 -14.75 11.28 8.17
N ILE A 247 -13.57 11.78 7.85
CA ILE A 247 -13.02 13.00 8.45
C ILE A 247 -13.90 14.22 8.15
N GLN A 248 -14.37 14.37 6.91
CA GLN A 248 -15.29 15.46 6.53
C GLN A 248 -16.62 15.40 7.29
N SER A 249 -17.07 14.20 7.69
CA SER A 249 -18.31 14.01 8.46
C SER A 249 -18.20 14.45 9.93
N VAL A 250 -16.98 14.73 10.42
CA VAL A 250 -16.77 15.18 11.80
C VAL A 250 -17.22 16.63 11.93
N ALA A 251 -18.31 16.85 12.68
CA ALA A 251 -18.78 18.20 12.99
C ALA A 251 -18.01 18.78 14.18
N PHE A 252 -17.21 19.80 13.96
CA PHE A 252 -16.38 20.45 15.00
C PHE A 252 -17.09 21.52 15.80
N SER A 253 -18.42 21.59 15.74
CA SER A 253 -19.16 22.78 16.16
C SER A 253 -19.51 22.90 17.64
N THR A 254 -19.55 21.83 18.43
CA THR A 254 -20.05 21.89 19.82
C THR A 254 -19.22 21.18 20.85
N ASP A 255 -18.50 20.10 20.48
CA ASP A 255 -17.65 19.33 21.38
C ASP A 255 -16.31 19.04 20.71
N ILE A 256 -15.32 19.88 20.99
CA ILE A 256 -13.97 19.80 20.44
C ILE A 256 -13.31 18.49 20.84
N ILE A 257 -13.51 18.05 22.09
CA ILE A 257 -12.91 16.81 22.62
C ILE A 257 -13.46 15.59 21.90
N ALA A 258 -14.78 15.49 21.79
CA ALA A 258 -15.42 14.37 21.09
C ALA A 258 -15.00 14.34 19.61
N SER A 259 -14.84 15.48 18.97
CA SER A 259 -14.38 15.59 17.59
C SER A 259 -12.94 15.11 17.41
N LEU A 260 -12.03 15.47 18.30
CA LEU A 260 -10.65 14.99 18.32
C LEU A 260 -10.57 13.46 18.45
N TRP A 261 -11.33 12.90 19.41
CA TRP A 261 -11.37 11.45 19.61
C TRP A 261 -11.96 10.71 18.41
N LYS A 262 -12.94 11.31 17.69
CA LYS A 262 -13.45 10.75 16.42
C LYS A 262 -12.39 10.74 15.33
N VAL A 263 -11.67 11.85 15.14
CA VAL A 263 -10.56 11.93 14.15
C VAL A 263 -9.51 10.86 14.44
N MET A 264 -9.09 10.74 15.70
CA MET A 264 -8.15 9.71 16.12
C MET A 264 -8.71 8.29 15.88
N GLY A 265 -9.97 8.05 16.21
CA GLY A 265 -10.63 6.75 15.98
C GLY A 265 -10.66 6.38 14.49
N PHE A 266 -10.97 7.33 13.61
CA PHE A 266 -10.94 7.11 12.16
C PHE A 266 -9.51 6.90 11.63
N SER A 267 -8.52 7.58 12.19
CA SER A 267 -7.11 7.37 11.82
C SER A 267 -6.61 5.98 12.24
N ILE A 268 -7.01 5.50 13.42
CA ILE A 268 -6.76 4.12 13.86
C ILE A 268 -7.45 3.14 12.91
N LEU A 269 -8.71 3.39 12.55
CA LEU A 269 -9.45 2.56 11.59
C LEU A 269 -8.73 2.49 10.25
N LEU A 270 -8.23 3.61 9.73
CA LEU A 270 -7.43 3.65 8.51
C LEU A 270 -6.22 2.76 8.63
N ALA A 271 -5.40 2.90 9.67
CA ALA A 271 -4.20 2.08 9.87
C ALA A 271 -4.53 0.58 9.88
N PHE A 272 -5.57 0.16 10.62
CA PHE A 272 -6.01 -1.24 10.66
C PHE A 272 -6.55 -1.75 9.33
N THR A 273 -7.30 -0.94 8.59
CA THR A 273 -7.79 -1.33 7.26
C THR A 273 -6.67 -1.45 6.26
N LEU A 274 -5.68 -0.57 6.29
CA LEU A 274 -4.50 -0.64 5.44
C LEU A 274 -3.72 -1.95 5.64
N PHE A 275 -3.55 -2.42 6.89
CA PHE A 275 -2.94 -3.73 7.17
C PHE A 275 -3.68 -4.89 6.50
N LYS A 276 -5.00 -4.81 6.41
CA LYS A 276 -5.83 -5.88 5.83
C LYS A 276 -5.88 -5.86 4.31
N THR A 277 -5.50 -4.76 3.65
CA THR A 277 -5.62 -4.63 2.18
C THR A 277 -4.89 -5.73 1.42
N GLY A 278 -3.69 -6.14 1.86
CA GLY A 278 -2.95 -7.24 1.25
C GLY A 278 -3.68 -8.58 1.35
N ALA A 279 -4.22 -8.90 2.53
CA ALA A 279 -4.98 -10.13 2.73
C ALA A 279 -6.28 -10.14 1.90
N VAL A 280 -6.97 -9.00 1.82
CA VAL A 280 -8.18 -8.85 0.99
C VAL A 280 -7.85 -9.02 -0.49
N ALA A 281 -6.79 -8.38 -0.99
CA ALA A 281 -6.34 -8.52 -2.37
C ALA A 281 -6.03 -9.98 -2.73
N LYS A 282 -5.26 -10.67 -1.87
CA LYS A 282 -4.92 -12.09 -2.03
C LYS A 282 -6.18 -12.98 -2.02
N SER A 283 -7.12 -12.72 -1.11
CA SER A 283 -8.38 -13.46 -1.01
C SER A 283 -9.24 -13.33 -2.26
N VAL A 284 -9.42 -12.10 -2.77
CA VAL A 284 -10.22 -11.83 -3.97
C VAL A 284 -9.66 -12.51 -5.22
N LEU A 285 -8.32 -12.58 -5.33
CA LEU A 285 -7.64 -13.18 -6.48
C LEU A 285 -7.28 -14.66 -6.28
N HIS A 286 -7.73 -15.26 -5.16
CA HIS A 286 -7.39 -16.66 -4.80
C HIS A 286 -5.88 -16.92 -4.86
N ALA A 287 -5.08 -15.96 -4.40
CA ALA A 287 -3.63 -16.06 -4.28
C ALA A 287 -3.28 -16.66 -2.90
N HIS A 288 -2.62 -17.80 -2.92
CA HIS A 288 -2.22 -18.56 -1.72
C HIS A 288 -0.71 -18.60 -1.60
#